data_4dbfaacd2474017171f1574305d7801d
#
_entry.id   4dbfaacd2474017171f1574305d7801d
#
_cell.length_a   1.000
_cell.length_b   1.000
_cell.length_c   1.000
_cell.angle_alpha   90.00
_cell.angle_beta   90.00
_cell.angle_gamma   90.00
#
_symmetry.space_group_name_H-M   'P 1'
#
loop_
_entity.id
_entity.type
_entity.pdbx_description
1 polymer ?
#
loop_
_entity_poly.entity_id
_entity_poly.type
_entity_poly.pdbx_seq_one_letter_code
_entity_poly.pdbx_strand_id
1 'polypeptide(L)'
;MILARRNEADDAELMPALLDLGWDAEDRDDTWLISFADIISTTLAMVVLLFGRAALTTPAPDAAALVLPPVGAATLVAATASETTPESRLAALVTARFAGRISAEQRSEGLVLTIPEVALFDSARAELHASAMPLLNELSATLREVGEAQISVEGHTDDRPVLGGEFRSNWDLAAARANAVTAFFLAHGFAPQRLHSVSYADTRPVADNGTTAGRAANRRVELAIEFGATHR
;
A
#
# COMPACT_ATOMS: atom_id res chain seq x y z
N MET A 1 -59.68 14.16 45.24
CA MET A 1 -60.20 13.00 44.54
C MET A 1 -61.22 13.46 43.52
N ILE A 2 -60.75 13.89 42.32
CA ILE A 2 -61.60 14.12 41.14
C ILE A 2 -60.77 13.70 39.92
N LEU A 3 -61.07 12.53 39.39
CA LEU A 3 -60.57 11.99 38.16
C LEU A 3 -61.31 12.71 37.02
N ALA A 4 -60.59 13.50 36.24
CA ALA A 4 -61.09 14.01 34.96
C ALA A 4 -61.01 12.92 33.91
N ARG A 5 -62.14 12.42 33.43
CA ARG A 5 -62.32 11.58 32.27
C ARG A 5 -61.88 12.36 31.03
N ARG A 6 -60.84 11.91 30.34
CA ARG A 6 -60.48 12.37 29.01
C ARG A 6 -61.46 11.80 28.00
N ASN A 7 -62.03 12.68 27.20
CA ASN A 7 -63.09 12.34 26.25
C ASN A 7 -62.48 11.71 25.00
N GLU A 8 -62.74 10.43 24.75
CA GLU A 8 -62.28 9.63 23.60
C GLU A 8 -62.95 10.07 22.27
N ALA A 9 -63.75 11.12 22.27
CA ALA A 9 -64.51 11.50 21.07
C ALA A 9 -63.76 12.51 20.16
N ASP A 10 -62.69 13.17 20.62
CA ASP A 10 -61.93 14.19 19.85
C ASP A 10 -60.82 13.64 18.95
N ASP A 11 -60.46 12.36 19.14
CA ASP A 11 -59.38 11.74 18.35
C ASP A 11 -59.87 11.11 17.03
N ALA A 12 -61.18 11.06 16.78
CA ALA A 12 -61.75 10.42 15.60
C ALA A 12 -61.95 11.35 14.41
N GLU A 13 -61.83 12.66 14.57
CA GLU A 13 -62.04 13.62 13.46
C GLU A 13 -60.77 14.14 12.77
N LEU A 14 -59.59 13.78 13.31
CA LEU A 14 -58.28 14.21 12.75
C LEU A 14 -57.66 13.21 11.76
N MET A 15 -58.25 12.02 11.59
CA MET A 15 -57.68 10.97 10.75
C MET A 15 -58.03 10.98 9.25
N PRO A 16 -59.08 11.70 8.74
CA PRO A 16 -59.29 11.73 7.29
C PRO A 16 -58.45 12.74 6.51
N ALA A 17 -57.84 13.73 7.18
CA ALA A 17 -57.09 14.78 6.48
C ALA A 17 -55.63 14.47 6.17
N LEU A 18 -55.10 13.38 6.68
CA LEU A 18 -53.68 12.95 6.48
C LEU A 18 -53.50 11.87 5.40
N LEU A 19 -54.61 11.35 4.84
CA LEU A 19 -54.59 10.29 3.79
C LEU A 19 -54.73 10.82 2.38
N ASP A 20 -54.87 12.15 2.18
CA ASP A 20 -54.98 12.75 0.85
C ASP A 20 -53.72 13.57 0.46
N LEU A 21 -52.59 13.19 0.98
CA LEU A 21 -51.29 13.48 0.36
C LEU A 21 -51.07 12.41 -0.68
N GLY A 22 -51.70 12.62 -1.85
CA GLY A 22 -51.47 11.82 -3.04
C GLY A 22 -49.97 11.82 -3.37
N TRP A 23 -49.35 10.77 -2.96
CA TRP A 23 -48.06 10.38 -3.53
C TRP A 23 -48.39 9.75 -4.90
N ASP A 24 -48.54 10.60 -5.92
CA ASP A 24 -48.51 10.14 -7.31
C ASP A 24 -47.16 9.47 -7.54
N ALA A 25 -47.15 8.17 -7.40
CA ALA A 25 -45.96 7.30 -7.57
C ALA A 25 -45.64 7.05 -9.06
N GLU A 26 -46.17 7.89 -9.98
CA GLU A 26 -46.09 7.65 -11.41
C GLU A 26 -45.30 8.69 -12.22
N ASP A 27 -44.69 9.68 -11.56
CA ASP A 27 -43.82 10.62 -12.26
C ASP A 27 -42.44 10.67 -11.59
N ARG A 28 -41.83 9.50 -11.40
CA ARG A 28 -40.38 9.44 -11.21
C ARG A 28 -39.77 9.64 -12.57
N ASP A 29 -39.50 10.88 -12.86
CA ASP A 29 -38.65 11.30 -13.97
C ASP A 29 -37.43 10.37 -14.06
N ASP A 30 -37.50 9.45 -15.02
CA ASP A 30 -36.33 8.61 -15.40
C ASP A 30 -35.24 9.44 -16.10
N THR A 31 -35.29 10.77 -15.96
CA THR A 31 -34.31 11.74 -16.47
C THR A 31 -32.91 11.48 -15.95
N TRP A 32 -32.76 10.89 -14.73
CA TRP A 32 -31.45 10.47 -14.22
C TRP A 32 -30.85 9.32 -15.04
N LEU A 33 -31.70 8.40 -15.57
CA LEU A 33 -31.24 7.31 -16.44
C LEU A 33 -30.71 7.84 -17.77
N ILE A 34 -31.32 8.89 -18.32
CA ILE A 34 -30.86 9.54 -19.55
C ILE A 34 -29.50 10.20 -19.30
N SER A 35 -29.36 10.95 -18.20
CA SER A 35 -28.08 11.57 -17.81
C SER A 35 -26.99 10.54 -17.52
N PHE A 36 -27.35 9.43 -16.89
CA PHE A 36 -26.41 8.34 -16.60
C PHE A 36 -25.97 7.62 -17.89
N ALA A 37 -26.88 7.37 -18.83
CA ALA A 37 -26.56 6.78 -20.12
C ALA A 37 -25.64 7.68 -20.96
N ASP A 38 -25.81 9.00 -20.89
CA ASP A 38 -24.99 9.97 -21.61
C ASP A 38 -23.56 10.01 -21.04
N ILE A 39 -23.41 9.99 -19.70
CA ILE A 39 -22.09 9.91 -19.04
C ILE A 39 -21.37 8.61 -19.40
N ILE A 40 -22.07 7.46 -19.41
CA ILE A 40 -21.47 6.18 -19.79
C ILE A 40 -21.05 6.19 -21.26
N SER A 41 -21.91 6.73 -22.15
CA SER A 41 -21.63 6.78 -23.58
C SER A 41 -20.43 7.67 -23.90
N THR A 42 -20.32 8.82 -23.25
CA THR A 42 -19.20 9.76 -23.44
C THR A 42 -17.89 9.20 -22.87
N THR A 43 -17.94 8.56 -21.70
CA THR A 43 -16.76 7.89 -21.14
C THR A 43 -16.30 6.70 -21.97
N LEU A 44 -17.23 5.89 -22.49
CA LEU A 44 -16.91 4.78 -23.37
C LEU A 44 -16.29 5.27 -24.69
N ALA A 45 -16.85 6.32 -25.29
CA ALA A 45 -16.28 6.93 -26.50
C ALA A 45 -14.85 7.45 -26.26
N MET A 46 -14.60 8.08 -25.10
CA MET A 46 -13.27 8.56 -24.72
C MET A 46 -12.27 7.40 -24.54
N VAL A 47 -12.69 6.31 -23.89
CA VAL A 47 -11.88 5.11 -23.72
C VAL A 47 -11.55 4.48 -25.08
N VAL A 48 -12.52 4.33 -25.98
CA VAL A 48 -12.30 3.79 -27.33
C VAL A 48 -11.35 4.67 -28.14
N LEU A 49 -11.44 6.01 -28.03
CA LEU A 49 -10.50 6.92 -28.68
C LEU A 49 -9.08 6.83 -28.12
N LEU A 50 -8.92 6.66 -26.80
CA LEU A 50 -7.62 6.49 -26.17
C LEU A 50 -6.97 5.15 -26.55
N PHE A 51 -7.71 4.06 -26.52
CA PHE A 51 -7.22 2.74 -26.94
C PHE A 51 -7.08 2.62 -28.45
N GLY A 52 -7.95 3.22 -29.24
CA GLY A 52 -7.85 3.23 -30.70
C GLY A 52 -6.58 3.93 -31.21
N ARG A 53 -6.12 4.98 -30.54
CA ARG A 53 -4.85 5.62 -30.87
C ARG A 53 -3.63 4.72 -30.60
N ALA A 54 -3.68 3.92 -29.54
CA ALA A 54 -2.60 2.97 -29.23
C ALA A 54 -2.48 1.85 -30.26
N ALA A 55 -3.61 1.43 -30.88
CA ALA A 55 -3.62 0.38 -31.90
C ALA A 55 -3.17 0.87 -33.29
N LEU A 56 -3.26 2.17 -33.58
CA LEU A 56 -2.87 2.74 -34.88
C LEU A 56 -1.37 3.14 -34.97
N THR A 57 -0.62 2.99 -33.89
CA THR A 57 0.83 3.33 -33.87
C THR A 57 1.75 2.11 -33.96
N THR A 58 1.22 0.90 -34.20
CA THR A 58 2.06 -0.24 -34.56
C THR A 58 2.42 -0.14 -36.05
N PRO A 59 3.69 0.10 -36.42
CA PRO A 59 4.11 0.00 -37.81
C PRO A 59 3.97 -1.44 -38.27
N ALA A 60 3.32 -1.65 -39.41
CA ALA A 60 3.24 -2.94 -40.05
C ALA A 60 4.65 -3.46 -40.37
N PRO A 61 4.95 -4.76 -40.21
CA PRO A 61 6.22 -5.32 -40.64
C PRO A 61 6.27 -5.31 -42.18
N ASP A 62 7.09 -4.44 -42.73
CA ASP A 62 7.42 -4.46 -44.16
C ASP A 62 8.11 -5.81 -44.51
N ALA A 63 7.43 -6.59 -45.34
CA ALA A 63 7.99 -7.76 -45.97
C ALA A 63 8.80 -7.31 -47.19
N ALA A 64 10.08 -7.05 -47.03
CA ALA A 64 11.01 -7.01 -48.15
C ALA A 64 12.48 -7.19 -47.73
N ALA A 65 13.12 -8.12 -48.40
CA ALA A 65 14.54 -8.29 -48.63
C ALA A 65 15.40 -8.92 -47.52
N LEU A 66 15.60 -10.24 -47.69
CA LEU A 66 16.80 -10.95 -47.25
C LEU A 66 18.04 -10.31 -47.88
N VAL A 67 18.72 -9.40 -47.14
CA VAL A 67 20.08 -9.02 -47.41
C VAL A 67 20.91 -9.46 -46.21
N LEU A 68 21.77 -10.47 -46.44
CA LEU A 68 22.76 -10.93 -45.46
C LEU A 68 23.70 -9.74 -45.12
N PRO A 69 23.87 -9.34 -43.86
CA PRO A 69 24.85 -8.34 -43.51
C PRO A 69 26.26 -8.91 -43.54
N PRO A 70 27.29 -8.11 -43.93
CA PRO A 70 28.66 -8.52 -43.85
C PRO A 70 29.12 -8.71 -42.42
N VAL A 71 29.84 -9.82 -42.19
CA VAL A 71 30.52 -10.12 -40.93
C VAL A 71 31.49 -8.99 -40.62
N GLY A 72 31.24 -8.27 -39.50
CA GLY A 72 32.25 -7.35 -39.01
C GLY A 72 31.77 -5.96 -38.50
N ALA A 73 30.54 -5.89 -37.97
CA ALA A 73 30.19 -4.73 -37.17
C ALA A 73 29.65 -5.21 -35.82
N ALA A 74 30.46 -5.06 -34.79
CA ALA A 74 30.00 -5.15 -33.43
C ALA A 74 28.91 -4.08 -33.24
N THR A 75 27.66 -4.48 -33.42
CA THR A 75 26.52 -3.65 -33.04
C THR A 75 26.59 -3.53 -31.52
N LEU A 76 27.21 -2.44 -31.04
CA LEU A 76 26.92 -1.93 -29.71
C LEU A 76 25.40 -1.73 -29.67
N VAL A 77 24.68 -2.73 -29.14
CA VAL A 77 23.34 -2.51 -28.61
C VAL A 77 23.56 -1.43 -27.56
N ALA A 78 23.30 -0.19 -27.95
CA ALA A 78 23.07 0.88 -26.98
C ALA A 78 21.88 0.37 -26.15
N ALA A 79 22.19 -0.31 -25.05
CA ALA A 79 21.27 -0.44 -23.96
C ALA A 79 20.86 1.02 -23.68
N THR A 80 19.65 1.37 -24.06
CA THR A 80 19.02 2.58 -23.58
C THR A 80 19.27 2.55 -22.09
N ALA A 81 20.10 3.47 -21.61
CA ALA A 81 20.27 3.70 -20.19
C ALA A 81 18.89 4.11 -19.69
N SER A 82 18.09 3.11 -19.29
CA SER A 82 16.95 3.34 -18.44
C SER A 82 17.51 4.12 -17.28
N GLU A 83 17.07 5.36 -17.12
CA GLU A 83 17.43 6.17 -15.97
C GLU A 83 17.09 5.30 -14.75
N THR A 84 18.12 4.75 -14.13
CA THR A 84 17.95 3.84 -13.00
C THR A 84 17.52 4.71 -11.85
N THR A 85 16.24 4.69 -11.54
CA THR A 85 15.70 5.47 -10.41
C THR A 85 16.38 5.01 -9.11
N PRO A 86 16.48 5.90 -8.10
CA PRO A 86 17.04 5.52 -6.80
C PRO A 86 16.37 4.29 -6.23
N GLU A 87 15.04 4.13 -6.42
CA GLU A 87 14.27 2.99 -5.97
C GLU A 87 14.72 1.69 -6.66
N SER A 88 14.85 1.70 -7.99
CA SER A 88 15.27 0.52 -8.74
C SER A 88 16.71 0.12 -8.42
N ARG A 89 17.57 1.10 -8.18
CA ARG A 89 18.95 0.87 -7.72
C ARG A 89 18.97 0.23 -6.32
N LEU A 90 18.18 0.76 -5.38
CA LEU A 90 18.08 0.19 -4.04
C LEU A 90 17.50 -1.22 -4.08
N ALA A 91 16.45 -1.46 -4.85
CA ALA A 91 15.85 -2.79 -5.01
C ALA A 91 16.86 -3.81 -5.52
N ALA A 92 17.65 -3.45 -6.53
CA ALA A 92 18.72 -4.29 -7.06
C ALA A 92 19.81 -4.59 -6.02
N LEU A 93 20.26 -3.58 -5.27
CA LEU A 93 21.26 -3.75 -4.20
C LEU A 93 20.74 -4.66 -3.08
N VAL A 94 19.49 -4.47 -2.65
CA VAL A 94 18.86 -5.30 -1.62
C VAL A 94 18.75 -6.73 -2.08
N THR A 95 18.27 -6.97 -3.29
CA THR A 95 18.17 -8.33 -3.85
C THR A 95 19.53 -9.02 -3.93
N ALA A 96 20.57 -8.29 -4.35
CA ALA A 96 21.91 -8.85 -4.50
C ALA A 96 22.60 -9.15 -3.14
N ARG A 97 22.43 -8.27 -2.15
CA ARG A 97 23.18 -8.36 -0.87
C ARG A 97 22.46 -9.21 0.16
N PHE A 98 21.13 -9.16 0.20
CA PHE A 98 20.38 -9.76 1.30
C PHE A 98 19.79 -11.15 0.98
N ALA A 99 19.88 -11.63 -0.28
CA ALA A 99 19.63 -13.02 -0.69
C ALA A 99 18.40 -13.67 -0.01
N GLY A 100 17.23 -13.02 -0.06
CA GLY A 100 15.98 -13.51 0.53
C GLY A 100 15.80 -13.28 2.04
N ARG A 101 16.79 -12.70 2.74
CA ARG A 101 16.61 -12.24 4.13
C ARG A 101 15.75 -10.98 4.23
N ILE A 102 15.80 -10.17 3.19
CA ILE A 102 14.97 -8.96 3.01
C ILE A 102 14.36 -9.06 1.63
N SER A 103 13.06 -8.86 1.50
CA SER A 103 12.40 -8.70 0.21
C SER A 103 12.20 -7.22 -0.10
N ALA A 104 12.29 -6.88 -1.40
CA ALA A 104 12.06 -5.54 -1.90
C ALA A 104 10.90 -5.57 -2.89
N GLU A 105 9.92 -4.72 -2.67
CA GLU A 105 8.72 -4.60 -3.50
C GLU A 105 8.53 -3.13 -3.91
N GLN A 106 8.43 -2.89 -5.22
CA GLN A 106 8.10 -1.56 -5.74
C GLN A 106 6.61 -1.30 -5.56
N ARG A 107 6.25 -0.23 -4.88
CA ARG A 107 4.87 0.27 -4.75
C ARG A 107 4.71 1.63 -5.42
N SER A 108 3.48 2.11 -5.55
CA SER A 108 3.18 3.42 -6.15
C SER A 108 3.84 4.60 -5.42
N GLU A 109 4.07 4.46 -4.13
CA GLU A 109 4.59 5.51 -3.24
C GLU A 109 6.09 5.37 -2.97
N GLY A 110 6.77 4.39 -3.58
CA GLY A 110 8.20 4.16 -3.38
C GLY A 110 8.56 2.68 -3.28
N LEU A 111 9.62 2.38 -2.57
CA LEU A 111 10.12 1.02 -2.36
C LEU A 111 9.85 0.55 -0.94
N VAL A 112 9.27 -0.64 -0.80
CA VAL A 112 9.06 -1.28 0.51
C VAL A 112 10.03 -2.45 0.69
N LEU A 113 10.79 -2.41 1.77
CA LEU A 113 11.67 -3.49 2.20
C LEU A 113 11.02 -4.23 3.35
N THR A 114 10.79 -5.53 3.20
CA THR A 114 10.17 -6.37 4.22
C THR A 114 11.20 -7.25 4.91
N ILE A 115 11.25 -7.18 6.23
CA ILE A 115 12.13 -7.95 7.10
C ILE A 115 11.26 -8.83 8.00
N PRO A 116 11.38 -10.17 7.92
CA PRO A 116 10.67 -11.06 8.84
C PRO A 116 11.00 -10.78 10.30
N GLU A 117 10.01 -10.84 11.20
CA GLU A 117 10.17 -10.63 12.64
C GLU A 117 11.32 -11.45 13.21
N VAL A 118 11.37 -12.74 12.86
CA VAL A 118 12.37 -13.71 13.36
C VAL A 118 13.82 -13.32 13.05
N ALA A 119 14.02 -12.45 12.04
CA ALA A 119 15.35 -11.93 11.72
C ALA A 119 15.82 -10.82 12.67
N LEU A 120 14.91 -10.21 13.43
CA LEU A 120 15.17 -9.04 14.26
C LEU A 120 14.91 -9.28 15.75
N PHE A 121 13.88 -10.05 16.09
CA PHE A 121 13.33 -10.13 17.44
C PHE A 121 13.03 -11.57 17.85
N ASP A 122 13.07 -11.80 19.16
CA ASP A 122 12.47 -12.99 19.76
C ASP A 122 10.94 -12.88 19.80
N SER A 123 10.29 -14.04 19.95
CA SER A 123 8.83 -14.09 20.00
C SER A 123 8.28 -13.23 21.14
N ALA A 124 7.28 -12.40 20.83
CA ALA A 124 6.63 -11.46 21.75
C ALA A 124 7.60 -10.45 22.42
N ARG A 125 8.76 -10.21 21.80
CA ARG A 125 9.73 -9.23 22.26
C ARG A 125 9.90 -8.11 21.23
N ALA A 126 10.39 -6.96 21.69
CA ALA A 126 10.72 -5.80 20.86
C ALA A 126 12.19 -5.36 21.01
N GLU A 127 13.00 -6.14 21.75
CA GLU A 127 14.43 -5.94 21.84
C GLU A 127 15.12 -6.60 20.64
N LEU A 128 15.96 -5.84 19.93
CA LEU A 128 16.74 -6.36 18.82
C LEU A 128 17.79 -7.34 19.34
N HIS A 129 17.78 -8.58 18.87
CA HIS A 129 18.79 -9.54 19.28
C HIS A 129 20.15 -9.30 18.59
N ALA A 130 21.21 -9.74 19.21
CA ALA A 130 22.59 -9.49 18.74
C ALA A 130 22.83 -10.01 17.32
N SER A 131 22.17 -11.11 16.92
CA SER A 131 22.26 -11.67 15.56
C SER A 131 21.59 -10.83 14.49
N ALA A 132 20.74 -9.85 14.85
CA ALA A 132 20.15 -8.89 13.92
C ALA A 132 21.12 -7.76 13.53
N MET A 133 22.12 -7.47 14.37
CA MET A 133 23.02 -6.34 14.18
C MET A 133 23.77 -6.37 12.83
N PRO A 134 24.37 -7.51 12.38
CA PRO A 134 25.02 -7.55 11.07
C PRO A 134 24.07 -7.22 9.92
N LEU A 135 22.82 -7.73 9.95
CA LEU A 135 21.80 -7.46 8.95
C LEU A 135 21.44 -5.97 8.90
N LEU A 136 21.17 -5.37 10.04
CA LEU A 136 20.78 -3.96 10.14
C LEU A 136 21.94 -3.02 9.80
N ASN A 137 23.20 -3.36 10.17
CA ASN A 137 24.38 -2.59 9.79
C ASN A 137 24.57 -2.57 8.27
N GLU A 138 24.48 -3.73 7.62
CA GLU A 138 24.59 -3.86 6.19
C GLU A 138 23.44 -3.09 5.47
N LEU A 139 22.22 -3.19 5.98
CA LEU A 139 21.07 -2.44 5.46
C LEU A 139 21.27 -0.93 5.62
N SER A 140 21.71 -0.47 6.78
CA SER A 140 22.04 0.92 7.05
C SER A 140 23.07 1.47 6.05
N ALA A 141 24.15 0.71 5.79
CA ALA A 141 25.15 1.08 4.79
C ALA A 141 24.55 1.17 3.39
N THR A 142 23.74 0.19 3.00
CA THR A 142 23.07 0.14 1.68
C THR A 142 22.12 1.32 1.47
N LEU A 143 21.34 1.69 2.49
CA LEU A 143 20.43 2.83 2.42
C LEU A 143 21.17 4.16 2.22
N ARG A 144 22.36 4.31 2.81
CA ARG A 144 23.18 5.51 2.63
C ARG A 144 23.80 5.62 1.23
N GLU A 145 24.10 4.50 0.58
CA GLU A 145 24.67 4.49 -0.78
C GLU A 145 23.70 5.07 -1.83
N VAL A 146 22.39 4.99 -1.57
CA VAL A 146 21.36 5.37 -2.55
C VAL A 146 20.93 6.83 -2.43
N GLY A 147 21.25 7.48 -1.31
CA GLY A 147 20.97 8.90 -1.10
C GLY A 147 19.91 9.17 -0.03
N GLU A 148 19.39 10.40 -0.05
CA GLU A 148 18.43 10.84 0.96
C GLU A 148 17.02 10.43 0.57
N ALA A 149 16.38 9.68 1.46
CA ALA A 149 14.98 9.25 1.36
C ALA A 149 14.27 9.42 2.70
N GLN A 150 12.97 9.55 2.68
CA GLN A 150 12.13 9.37 3.87
C GLN A 150 11.96 7.87 4.13
N ILE A 151 12.03 7.46 5.37
CA ILE A 151 11.93 6.05 5.77
C ILE A 151 10.86 5.93 6.85
N SER A 152 9.76 5.26 6.52
CA SER A 152 8.76 4.86 7.50
C SER A 152 9.02 3.43 7.94
N VAL A 153 9.28 3.24 9.24
CA VAL A 153 9.46 1.93 9.85
C VAL A 153 8.10 1.46 10.35
N GLU A 154 7.55 0.42 9.73
CA GLU A 154 6.20 -0.06 9.95
C GLU A 154 6.19 -1.41 10.65
N GLY A 155 5.56 -1.48 11.83
CA GLY A 155 5.46 -2.71 12.61
C GLY A 155 4.15 -3.44 12.32
N HIS A 156 4.25 -4.75 12.07
CA HIS A 156 3.11 -5.63 11.81
C HIS A 156 3.16 -6.88 12.70
N THR A 157 1.98 -7.40 13.04
CA THR A 157 1.81 -8.66 13.78
C THR A 157 0.90 -9.61 12.99
N ASP A 158 0.79 -10.85 13.46
CA ASP A 158 -0.33 -11.71 13.12
C ASP A 158 -1.58 -11.33 13.94
N ASP A 159 -2.68 -12.02 13.72
CA ASP A 159 -3.99 -11.80 14.39
C ASP A 159 -4.09 -12.41 15.79
N ARG A 160 -3.06 -13.11 16.27
CA ARG A 160 -3.06 -13.67 17.61
C ARG A 160 -2.86 -12.58 18.64
N PRO A 161 -3.76 -12.47 19.64
CA PRO A 161 -3.59 -11.45 20.66
C PRO A 161 -2.34 -11.74 21.50
N VAL A 162 -1.58 -10.71 21.81
CA VAL A 162 -0.50 -10.80 22.80
C VAL A 162 -1.14 -11.00 24.16
N LEU A 163 -0.91 -12.19 24.78
CA LEU A 163 -1.46 -12.54 26.07
C LEU A 163 -0.34 -12.63 27.09
N GLY A 164 -0.38 -11.74 28.06
CA GLY A 164 0.53 -11.76 29.22
C GLY A 164 1.99 -11.44 28.86
N GLY A 165 2.51 -10.34 29.35
CA GLY A 165 3.87 -9.93 29.09
C GLY A 165 4.05 -8.42 29.22
N GLU A 166 5.06 -7.90 28.57
CA GLU A 166 5.41 -6.48 28.57
C GLU A 166 4.40 -5.61 27.80
N PHE A 167 3.75 -6.18 26.77
CA PHE A 167 2.87 -5.45 25.87
C PHE A 167 1.39 -5.80 26.13
N ARG A 168 0.52 -4.79 26.08
CA ARG A 168 -0.91 -4.90 26.35
C ARG A 168 -1.73 -5.31 25.12
N SER A 169 -1.16 -5.12 23.92
CA SER A 169 -1.83 -5.36 22.65
C SER A 169 -0.84 -5.59 21.50
N ASN A 170 -1.34 -6.09 20.37
CA ASN A 170 -0.57 -6.18 19.12
C ASN A 170 -0.11 -4.80 18.66
N TRP A 171 -0.88 -3.75 18.94
CA TRP A 171 -0.50 -2.35 18.65
C TRP A 171 0.72 -1.92 19.43
N ASP A 172 0.76 -2.22 20.75
CA ASP A 172 1.89 -1.87 21.61
C ASP A 172 3.16 -2.61 21.16
N LEU A 173 3.04 -3.92 20.86
CA LEU A 173 4.17 -4.74 20.40
C LEU A 173 4.71 -4.24 19.05
N ALA A 174 3.84 -4.01 18.08
CA ALA A 174 4.24 -3.53 16.76
C ALA A 174 4.89 -2.14 16.82
N ALA A 175 4.33 -1.22 17.64
CA ALA A 175 4.92 0.09 17.87
C ALA A 175 6.31 0.00 18.52
N ALA A 176 6.47 -0.83 19.54
CA ALA A 176 7.74 -1.02 20.21
C ALA A 176 8.83 -1.58 19.26
N ARG A 177 8.47 -2.51 18.39
CA ARG A 177 9.35 -3.06 17.35
C ARG A 177 9.78 -2.03 16.32
N ALA A 178 8.82 -1.28 15.80
CA ALA A 178 9.10 -0.19 14.87
C ALA A 178 10.03 0.85 15.51
N ASN A 179 9.78 1.21 16.77
CA ASN A 179 10.63 2.12 17.55
C ASN A 179 12.05 1.59 17.74
N ALA A 180 12.20 0.30 18.02
CA ALA A 180 13.53 -0.32 18.20
C ALA A 180 14.38 -0.24 16.93
N VAL A 181 13.79 -0.52 15.76
CA VAL A 181 14.48 -0.39 14.47
C VAL A 181 14.75 1.08 14.14
N THR A 182 13.80 1.99 14.40
CA THR A 182 14.00 3.43 14.23
C THR A 182 15.14 3.95 15.10
N ALA A 183 15.18 3.55 16.37
CA ALA A 183 16.27 3.91 17.30
C ALA A 183 17.64 3.40 16.81
N PHE A 184 17.67 2.21 16.20
CA PHE A 184 18.88 1.69 15.56
C PHE A 184 19.37 2.62 14.44
N PHE A 185 18.49 3.06 13.52
CA PHE A 185 18.87 3.97 12.44
C PHE A 185 19.31 5.34 12.96
N LEU A 186 18.63 5.88 13.98
CA LEU A 186 19.03 7.12 14.64
C LEU A 186 20.45 7.01 15.21
N ALA A 187 20.74 5.91 15.92
CA ALA A 187 22.07 5.65 16.50
C ALA A 187 23.16 5.51 15.42
N HIS A 188 22.76 5.12 14.18
CA HIS A 188 23.65 4.99 13.03
C HIS A 188 23.68 6.25 12.14
N GLY A 189 23.21 7.40 12.65
CA GLY A 189 23.37 8.71 12.03
C GLY A 189 22.38 9.06 10.92
N PHE A 190 21.21 8.41 10.89
CA PHE A 190 20.11 8.87 10.07
C PHE A 190 19.45 10.09 10.73
N ALA A 191 19.12 11.09 9.93
CA ALA A 191 18.50 12.31 10.43
C ALA A 191 17.08 12.02 10.98
N PRO A 192 16.73 12.51 12.18
CA PRO A 192 15.41 12.24 12.79
C PRO A 192 14.23 12.65 11.89
N GLN A 193 14.41 13.72 11.11
CA GLN A 193 13.38 14.26 10.21
C GLN A 193 13.05 13.33 9.04
N ARG A 194 13.91 12.34 8.79
CA ARG A 194 13.74 11.35 7.72
C ARG A 194 13.14 10.03 8.21
N LEU A 195 12.91 9.89 9.51
CA LEU A 195 12.48 8.65 10.12
C LEU A 195 11.10 8.78 10.74
N HIS A 196 10.22 7.88 10.39
CA HIS A 196 8.90 7.72 10.99
C HIS A 196 8.78 6.31 11.56
N SER A 197 8.11 6.19 12.71
CA SER A 197 7.77 4.89 13.30
C SER A 197 6.26 4.74 13.34
N VAL A 198 5.74 3.70 12.71
CA VAL A 198 4.32 3.47 12.54
C VAL A 198 3.97 2.06 13.00
N SER A 199 2.83 1.91 13.65
CA SER A 199 2.27 0.61 14.00
C SER A 199 1.00 0.35 13.18
N TYR A 200 0.91 -0.84 12.61
CA TYR A 200 -0.31 -1.33 11.96
C TYR A 200 -0.86 -2.58 12.64
N ALA A 201 -0.14 -3.15 13.59
CA ALA A 201 -0.53 -4.39 14.25
C ALA A 201 -0.93 -5.47 13.23
N ASP A 202 -2.10 -6.08 13.39
CA ASP A 202 -2.67 -7.11 12.53
C ASP A 202 -3.64 -6.57 11.44
N THR A 203 -3.74 -5.24 11.29
CA THR A 203 -4.73 -4.62 10.39
C THR A 203 -4.36 -4.68 8.91
N ARG A 204 -3.08 -4.97 8.58
CA ARG A 204 -2.58 -5.06 7.20
C ARG A 204 -1.93 -6.42 6.94
N PRO A 205 -2.69 -7.52 6.90
CA PRO A 205 -2.13 -8.84 6.62
C PRO A 205 -1.72 -8.95 5.15
N VAL A 206 -0.57 -9.60 4.89
CA VAL A 206 -0.09 -9.93 3.55
C VAL A 206 -0.35 -11.39 3.19
N ALA A 207 -0.76 -12.21 4.17
CA ALA A 207 -1.08 -13.61 3.99
C ALA A 207 -2.21 -14.04 4.95
N ASP A 208 -2.76 -15.23 4.70
CA ASP A 208 -3.85 -15.79 5.51
C ASP A 208 -3.38 -16.14 6.94
N ASN A 209 -3.97 -15.49 7.95
CA ASN A 209 -3.71 -15.75 9.36
C ASN A 209 -4.17 -17.15 9.84
N GLY A 210 -5.02 -17.84 9.08
CA GLY A 210 -5.42 -19.21 9.38
C GLY A 210 -4.27 -20.22 9.32
N THR A 211 -3.22 -19.92 8.54
CA THR A 211 -2.05 -20.79 8.37
C THR A 211 -0.85 -20.34 9.21
N THR A 212 -0.01 -21.29 9.61
CA THR A 212 1.24 -20.96 10.34
C THR A 212 2.21 -20.16 9.47
N ALA A 213 2.30 -20.50 8.19
CA ALA A 213 3.16 -19.79 7.24
C ALA A 213 2.67 -18.35 7.01
N GLY A 214 1.36 -18.16 6.86
CA GLY A 214 0.77 -16.84 6.67
C GLY A 214 0.94 -15.94 7.89
N ARG A 215 0.73 -16.47 9.10
CA ARG A 215 1.05 -15.72 10.33
C ARG A 215 2.52 -15.32 10.41
N ALA A 216 3.44 -16.21 10.02
CA ALA A 216 4.87 -15.89 9.99
C ALA A 216 5.19 -14.77 8.98
N ALA A 217 4.52 -14.74 7.82
CA ALA A 217 4.65 -13.68 6.84
C ALA A 217 4.05 -12.35 7.34
N ASN A 218 2.96 -12.40 8.11
CA ASN A 218 2.32 -11.21 8.67
C ASN A 218 3.17 -10.58 9.79
N ARG A 219 3.90 -11.38 10.58
CA ARG A 219 4.85 -10.88 11.59
C ARG A 219 6.11 -10.38 10.91
N ARG A 220 6.16 -9.09 10.63
CA ARG A 220 7.24 -8.44 9.88
C ARG A 220 7.43 -6.98 10.31
N VAL A 221 8.56 -6.42 9.92
CA VAL A 221 8.80 -4.99 9.89
C VAL A 221 8.98 -4.58 8.43
N GLU A 222 8.26 -3.58 7.99
CA GLU A 222 8.44 -2.97 6.68
C GLU A 222 9.19 -1.63 6.81
N LEU A 223 10.07 -1.35 5.86
CA LEU A 223 10.66 -0.04 5.66
C LEU A 223 10.09 0.52 4.37
N ALA A 224 9.13 1.43 4.47
CA ALA A 224 8.62 2.16 3.33
C ALA A 224 9.57 3.33 3.05
N ILE A 225 10.16 3.35 1.86
CA ILE A 225 11.23 4.27 1.46
C ILE A 225 10.73 5.12 0.32
N GLU A 226 10.61 6.41 0.56
CA GLU A 226 10.19 7.42 -0.40
C GLU A 226 11.38 8.29 -0.75
N PHE A 227 11.80 8.26 -2.01
CA PHE A 227 12.78 9.19 -2.54
C PHE A 227 12.04 10.47 -2.93
N GLY A 228 12.20 11.52 -2.15
CA GLY A 228 11.53 12.79 -2.39
C GLY A 228 11.84 13.34 -3.76
N ALA A 229 10.81 13.75 -4.50
CA ALA A 229 10.96 14.85 -5.43
C ALA A 229 11.48 16.03 -4.60
N THR A 230 12.70 16.47 -4.86
CA THR A 230 13.25 17.70 -4.29
C THR A 230 12.21 18.80 -4.44
N HIS A 231 11.49 19.11 -3.36
CA HIS A 231 10.74 20.36 -3.31
C HIS A 231 11.75 21.49 -3.46
N ARG A 232 11.82 21.99 -4.70
CA ARG A 232 12.44 23.30 -4.99
C ARG A 232 11.53 24.41 -4.52
#